data_87a85031684f3a353d4c170341823f4a
#
_entry.id   87a85031684f3a353d4c170341823f4a
#
_cell.length_a   1.000
_cell.length_b   1.000
_cell.length_c   1.000
_cell.angle_alpha   90.00
_cell.angle_beta   90.00
_cell.angle_gamma   90.00
#
_symmetry.space_group_name_H-M   'P 1'
#
loop_
_entity.id
_entity.type
_entity.pdbx_description
1 polymer ?
#
loop_
_entity_poly.entity_id
_entity_poly.type
_entity_poly.pdbx_seq_one_letter_code
_entity_poly.pdbx_strand_id
1 'polypeptide(L)'
;VDPESPMNVRVELGDVENIGQIPNSNFEAFHEEKSGLTKKEDQADHWHSFINSETTALTSSAKMKHNWKSNDVRPGSTGTSSLEVKSRTVLGQSANGTVTTGRIKAGSITAEDPANCSYLDLSNTEKDKKGDPYYTILTCKPDAIEFWTKFFVGKREESNKDNIYATISAAITDGTYYQDPQDNDNYTNVVATAKNDKIESLDNTWQKLTVPFNYKETDKAAKAILVTISTCSVPGGGSLSDKDGEQDAIKIDDMRLVYNANATSIKFKGEELTEEEGVYYTTFNGEVKNSDLEVETDSKSAYVTKSIFNTEDGVIAIINIVSNDLKTANRYVILIEGATT
;
A
#
# COMPACT_ATOMS: atom_id res chain seq x y z
N VAL A 1 30.89 -20.22 -10.84
CA VAL A 1 30.33 -20.27 -9.49
C VAL A 1 30.05 -21.72 -9.19
N ASP A 2 30.69 -22.27 -8.14
CA ASP A 2 30.50 -23.65 -7.74
C ASP A 2 29.05 -23.86 -7.25
N PRO A 3 28.24 -24.71 -7.89
CA PRO A 3 26.86 -24.96 -7.48
C PRO A 3 26.74 -25.60 -6.08
N GLU A 4 27.82 -26.16 -5.55
CA GLU A 4 27.86 -26.76 -4.22
C GLU A 4 28.37 -25.79 -3.13
N SER A 5 28.69 -24.54 -3.49
CA SER A 5 29.10 -23.51 -2.52
C SER A 5 27.94 -23.21 -1.55
N PRO A 6 28.17 -23.19 -0.23
CA PRO A 6 27.16 -22.79 0.76
C PRO A 6 26.62 -21.35 0.56
N MET A 7 27.27 -20.55 -0.31
CA MET A 7 26.79 -19.23 -0.73
C MET A 7 25.65 -19.31 -1.78
N ASN A 8 25.35 -20.49 -2.32
CA ASN A 8 24.25 -20.72 -3.25
C ASN A 8 23.00 -21.31 -2.56
N VAL A 9 22.77 -21.00 -1.31
CA VAL A 9 21.51 -21.38 -0.65
C VAL A 9 20.36 -20.67 -1.35
N ARG A 10 19.71 -21.40 -2.26
CA ARG A 10 18.44 -21.01 -2.84
C ARG A 10 17.36 -21.38 -1.83
N VAL A 11 16.82 -20.40 -1.15
CA VAL A 11 15.59 -20.58 -0.38
C VAL A 11 14.46 -20.62 -1.38
N GLU A 12 13.98 -21.79 -1.72
CA GLU A 12 12.69 -21.95 -2.38
C GLU A 12 11.62 -21.68 -1.33
N LEU A 13 11.14 -20.44 -1.30
CA LEU A 13 9.86 -20.13 -0.67
C LEU A 13 8.82 -20.82 -1.56
N GLY A 14 8.17 -21.88 -1.04
CA GLY A 14 7.07 -22.54 -1.74
C GLY A 14 6.02 -21.54 -2.20
N ASP A 15 5.01 -22.00 -2.96
CA ASP A 15 3.93 -21.22 -3.63
C ASP A 15 3.19 -20.20 -2.73
N VAL A 16 3.91 -19.21 -2.23
CA VAL A 16 3.34 -18.08 -1.49
C VAL A 16 3.15 -16.94 -2.48
N GLU A 17 2.15 -17.11 -3.34
CA GLU A 17 1.89 -16.21 -4.47
C GLU A 17 1.69 -14.73 -4.07
N ASN A 18 1.43 -14.42 -2.81
CA ASN A 18 1.10 -13.05 -2.37
C ASN A 18 1.72 -12.60 -1.05
N ILE A 19 2.87 -13.15 -0.62
CA ILE A 19 3.57 -12.56 0.53
C ILE A 19 3.89 -11.09 0.21
N GLY A 20 3.46 -10.20 1.11
CA GLY A 20 3.79 -8.80 1.03
C GLY A 20 2.96 -7.98 0.05
N GLN A 21 1.86 -8.53 -0.51
CA GLN A 21 0.94 -7.77 -1.37
C GLN A 21 -0.49 -7.81 -0.82
N ILE A 22 -1.30 -6.83 -1.23
CA ILE A 22 -2.73 -6.79 -0.94
C ILE A 22 -3.42 -7.74 -1.92
N PRO A 23 -4.27 -8.68 -1.46
CA PRO A 23 -4.99 -9.57 -2.34
C PRO A 23 -5.84 -8.81 -3.36
N ASN A 24 -5.91 -9.32 -4.60
CA ASN A 24 -6.70 -8.78 -5.71
C ASN A 24 -6.52 -7.27 -5.92
N SER A 25 -5.31 -6.74 -5.67
CA SER A 25 -5.01 -5.32 -5.86
C SER A 25 -4.79 -4.93 -7.33
N ASN A 26 -4.82 -5.91 -8.24
CA ASN A 26 -4.95 -5.71 -9.68
C ASN A 26 -6.40 -5.61 -10.17
N PHE A 27 -7.39 -5.80 -9.28
CA PHE A 27 -8.82 -5.65 -9.54
C PHE A 27 -9.36 -6.47 -10.72
N GLU A 28 -8.92 -7.73 -10.83
CA GLU A 28 -9.41 -8.66 -11.86
C GLU A 28 -10.52 -9.59 -11.37
N ALA A 29 -10.61 -9.85 -10.06
CA ALA A 29 -11.61 -10.72 -9.46
C ALA A 29 -12.73 -9.92 -8.79
N PHE A 30 -13.99 -10.26 -9.12
CA PHE A 30 -15.19 -9.60 -8.60
C PHE A 30 -16.26 -10.63 -8.27
N HIS A 31 -17.10 -10.30 -7.29
CA HIS A 31 -18.30 -11.04 -6.98
C HIS A 31 -19.51 -10.11 -6.79
N GLU A 32 -20.73 -10.66 -6.84
CA GLU A 32 -21.93 -9.90 -6.51
C GLU A 32 -22.11 -9.87 -5.00
N GLU A 33 -21.95 -8.70 -4.39
CA GLU A 33 -22.28 -8.47 -2.97
C GLU A 33 -23.69 -7.89 -2.83
N LYS A 34 -24.39 -8.24 -1.75
CA LYS A 34 -25.80 -7.88 -1.56
C LYS A 34 -26.08 -7.40 -0.14
N SER A 35 -26.97 -6.40 -0.04
CA SER A 35 -27.60 -6.01 1.20
C SER A 35 -29.11 -6.07 1.04
N GLY A 36 -29.75 -7.01 1.77
CA GLY A 36 -31.18 -7.29 1.62
C GLY A 36 -31.53 -7.93 0.26
N LEU A 37 -32.74 -7.68 -0.23
CA LEU A 37 -33.27 -8.33 -1.44
C LEU A 37 -32.94 -7.58 -2.75
N THR A 38 -32.75 -6.28 -2.69
CA THR A 38 -32.69 -5.42 -3.88
C THR A 38 -31.37 -4.69 -4.09
N LYS A 39 -30.59 -4.49 -3.03
CA LYS A 39 -29.33 -3.74 -3.11
C LYS A 39 -28.19 -4.70 -3.42
N LYS A 40 -27.50 -4.45 -4.52
CA LYS A 40 -26.37 -5.26 -4.99
C LYS A 40 -25.33 -4.42 -5.72
N GLU A 41 -24.08 -4.89 -5.70
CA GLU A 41 -22.97 -4.30 -6.47
C GLU A 41 -21.96 -5.36 -6.93
N ASP A 42 -21.10 -4.98 -7.88
CA ASP A 42 -19.92 -5.75 -8.24
C ASP A 42 -18.78 -5.35 -7.30
N GLN A 43 -18.56 -6.12 -6.25
CA GLN A 43 -17.49 -5.86 -5.28
C GLN A 43 -16.22 -6.58 -5.71
N ALA A 44 -15.09 -5.87 -5.74
CA ALA A 44 -13.79 -6.50 -5.93
C ALA A 44 -13.49 -7.42 -4.74
N ASP A 45 -13.03 -8.65 -5.02
CA ASP A 45 -12.69 -9.62 -3.97
C ASP A 45 -11.65 -9.00 -3.00
N HIS A 46 -11.81 -9.20 -1.69
CA HIS A 46 -11.01 -8.63 -0.60
C HIS A 46 -11.12 -7.10 -0.40
N TRP A 47 -11.97 -6.41 -1.15
CA TRP A 47 -12.21 -4.97 -1.03
C TRP A 47 -13.68 -4.72 -0.72
N HIS A 48 -13.96 -3.93 0.31
CA HIS A 48 -15.29 -3.76 0.87
C HIS A 48 -15.78 -2.32 0.72
N SER A 49 -17.09 -2.16 0.65
CA SER A 49 -17.75 -0.88 0.46
C SER A 49 -18.92 -0.67 1.44
N PHE A 50 -19.73 0.35 1.17
CA PHE A 50 -20.92 0.61 1.98
C PHE A 50 -21.98 -0.50 1.93
N ILE A 51 -21.99 -1.36 0.90
CA ILE A 51 -23.05 -2.39 0.81
C ILE A 51 -22.99 -3.40 1.94
N ASN A 52 -21.80 -3.72 2.43
CA ASN A 52 -21.58 -4.62 3.57
C ASN A 52 -21.06 -3.92 4.83
N SER A 53 -21.26 -2.59 4.90
CA SER A 53 -20.87 -1.78 6.05
C SER A 53 -21.66 -2.13 7.33
N GLU A 54 -21.08 -1.81 8.46
CA GLU A 54 -21.84 -1.69 9.71
C GLU A 54 -22.65 -0.40 9.71
N THR A 55 -23.92 -0.49 10.10
CA THR A 55 -24.84 0.65 10.13
C THR A 55 -25.68 0.63 11.39
N THR A 56 -26.13 1.81 11.80
CA THR A 56 -27.24 1.98 12.75
C THR A 56 -28.60 1.91 12.03
N ALA A 57 -29.68 1.97 12.75
CA ALA A 57 -31.02 2.08 12.16
C ALA A 57 -31.16 3.35 11.30
N LEU A 58 -30.54 4.47 11.72
CA LEU A 58 -30.60 5.76 11.03
C LEU A 58 -29.72 5.79 9.76
N THR A 59 -28.62 5.04 9.73
CA THR A 59 -27.65 5.06 8.63
C THR A 59 -27.80 3.87 7.66
N SER A 60 -28.80 3.00 7.85
CA SER A 60 -29.03 1.82 7.01
C SER A 60 -29.26 2.13 5.53
N SER A 61 -29.68 3.36 5.19
CA SER A 61 -29.80 3.85 3.82
C SER A 61 -28.46 3.98 3.11
N ALA A 62 -27.34 4.08 3.84
CA ALA A 62 -25.99 4.12 3.26
C ALA A 62 -25.61 2.80 2.57
N LYS A 63 -26.23 1.67 2.94
CA LYS A 63 -26.02 0.38 2.25
C LYS A 63 -26.60 0.41 0.85
N MET A 64 -25.84 0.94 -0.08
CA MET A 64 -26.21 1.03 -1.50
C MET A 64 -24.98 0.82 -2.39
N LYS A 65 -25.20 0.67 -3.70
CA LYS A 65 -24.14 0.43 -4.66
C LYS A 65 -23.21 1.66 -4.76
N HIS A 66 -21.93 1.46 -4.47
CA HIS A 66 -20.85 2.42 -4.68
C HIS A 66 -19.77 1.89 -5.63
N ASN A 67 -19.68 0.58 -5.82
CA ASN A 67 -18.65 -0.10 -6.60
C ASN A 67 -19.19 -0.69 -7.89
N TRP A 68 -18.38 -0.63 -8.93
CA TRP A 68 -18.62 -1.21 -10.25
C TRP A 68 -17.35 -1.88 -10.76
N LYS A 69 -17.50 -3.01 -11.44
CA LYS A 69 -16.47 -3.53 -12.33
C LYS A 69 -16.45 -2.66 -13.59
N SER A 70 -15.29 -2.12 -13.93
CA SER A 70 -15.09 -1.29 -15.13
C SER A 70 -14.17 -2.00 -16.12
N ASN A 71 -14.44 -1.88 -17.42
CA ASN A 71 -13.55 -2.34 -18.50
C ASN A 71 -12.58 -1.24 -18.97
N ASP A 72 -12.63 -0.04 -18.39
CA ASP A 72 -11.68 1.04 -18.63
C ASP A 72 -10.46 0.80 -17.73
N VAL A 73 -9.42 0.21 -18.27
CA VAL A 73 -8.18 -0.15 -17.59
C VAL A 73 -7.06 0.84 -17.89
N ARG A 74 -6.04 0.86 -17.05
CA ARG A 74 -4.87 1.72 -17.25
C ARG A 74 -4.14 1.41 -18.56
N PRO A 75 -3.42 2.36 -19.18
CA PRO A 75 -2.61 2.12 -20.36
C PRO A 75 -1.54 1.04 -20.11
N GLY A 76 -1.45 0.06 -21.01
CA GLY A 76 -0.51 -1.05 -20.93
C GLY A 76 -0.82 -2.08 -19.83
N SER A 77 -2.05 -2.08 -19.27
CA SER A 77 -2.51 -3.17 -18.39
C SER A 77 -2.57 -4.48 -19.19
N THR A 78 -2.22 -5.58 -18.53
CA THR A 78 -2.46 -6.94 -19.03
C THR A 78 -3.80 -7.49 -18.54
N GLY A 79 -4.45 -6.77 -17.61
CA GLY A 79 -5.76 -7.07 -17.09
C GLY A 79 -6.89 -6.60 -18.02
N THR A 80 -8.13 -6.92 -17.64
CA THR A 80 -9.35 -6.62 -18.38
C THR A 80 -10.33 -5.77 -17.60
N SER A 81 -10.07 -5.55 -16.33
CA SER A 81 -10.95 -4.81 -15.44
C SER A 81 -10.20 -3.90 -14.46
N SER A 82 -10.90 -2.88 -14.02
CA SER A 82 -10.51 -1.99 -12.93
C SER A 82 -11.69 -1.82 -11.97
N LEU A 83 -11.41 -1.37 -10.75
CA LEU A 83 -12.45 -1.02 -9.79
C LEU A 83 -12.89 0.44 -10.03
N GLU A 84 -14.18 0.68 -10.22
CA GLU A 84 -14.76 2.02 -10.23
C GLU A 84 -15.60 2.24 -8.98
N VAL A 85 -15.34 3.35 -8.28
CA VAL A 85 -16.04 3.76 -7.06
C VAL A 85 -16.68 5.12 -7.29
N LYS A 86 -18.00 5.23 -6.99
CA LYS A 86 -18.75 6.49 -7.19
C LYS A 86 -19.36 6.99 -5.89
N SER A 87 -19.42 8.32 -5.74
CA SER A 87 -20.22 8.96 -4.69
C SER A 87 -21.73 8.75 -4.91
N ARG A 88 -22.48 8.83 -3.83
CA ARG A 88 -23.95 8.72 -3.85
C ARG A 88 -24.56 9.80 -2.96
N THR A 89 -25.84 10.06 -3.18
CA THR A 89 -26.62 10.92 -2.29
C THR A 89 -27.41 10.07 -1.31
N VAL A 90 -27.18 10.30 -0.01
CA VAL A 90 -27.87 9.60 1.07
C VAL A 90 -28.54 10.63 1.98
N LEU A 91 -29.86 10.58 2.09
CA LEU A 91 -30.65 11.52 2.91
C LEU A 91 -30.34 13.01 2.59
N GLY A 92 -30.08 13.33 1.32
CA GLY A 92 -29.76 14.70 0.87
C GLY A 92 -28.33 15.16 1.14
N GLN A 93 -27.46 14.27 1.60
CA GLN A 93 -26.04 14.53 1.82
C GLN A 93 -25.17 13.70 0.87
N SER A 94 -23.98 14.18 0.56
CA SER A 94 -23.01 13.40 -0.20
C SER A 94 -22.46 12.28 0.70
N ALA A 95 -22.62 11.04 0.24
CA ALA A 95 -21.83 9.92 0.71
C ALA A 95 -20.69 9.70 -0.27
N ASN A 96 -19.48 10.07 0.11
CA ASN A 96 -18.30 9.86 -0.71
C ASN A 96 -18.20 8.38 -1.06
N GLY A 97 -17.94 8.07 -2.33
CA GLY A 97 -17.65 6.70 -2.73
C GLY A 97 -16.39 6.24 -2.00
N THR A 98 -16.49 5.13 -1.26
CA THR A 98 -15.38 4.62 -0.44
C THR A 98 -15.24 3.13 -0.61
N VAL A 99 -13.99 2.68 -0.73
CA VAL A 99 -13.59 1.27 -0.74
C VAL A 99 -12.44 1.06 0.21
N THR A 100 -12.38 -0.10 0.88
CA THR A 100 -11.37 -0.41 1.89
C THR A 100 -11.01 -1.89 1.90
N THR A 101 -9.79 -2.19 2.32
CA THR A 101 -9.35 -3.57 2.64
C THR A 101 -9.79 -4.04 4.04
N GLY A 102 -10.44 -3.16 4.80
CA GLY A 102 -11.09 -3.43 6.07
C GLY A 102 -12.60 -3.46 5.94
N ARG A 103 -13.31 -2.92 6.92
CA ARG A 103 -14.77 -2.75 6.89
C ARG A 103 -15.15 -1.29 7.07
N ILE A 104 -16.20 -0.87 6.37
CA ILE A 104 -16.79 0.47 6.57
C ILE A 104 -17.79 0.41 7.73
N LYS A 105 -17.75 1.42 8.58
CA LYS A 105 -18.74 1.72 9.59
C LYS A 105 -19.40 3.05 9.27
N ALA A 106 -20.71 3.06 9.08
CA ALA A 106 -21.55 4.24 8.95
C ALA A 106 -22.33 4.41 10.24
N GLY A 107 -21.68 4.98 11.25
CA GLY A 107 -22.24 5.06 12.62
C GLY A 107 -23.03 6.33 12.89
N SER A 108 -22.87 7.38 12.08
CA SER A 108 -23.49 8.69 12.24
C SER A 108 -24.07 9.23 10.93
N ILE A 109 -25.13 10.04 11.04
CA ILE A 109 -25.68 10.82 9.92
C ILE A 109 -24.84 12.09 9.63
N THR A 110 -23.95 12.49 10.53
CA THR A 110 -23.02 13.61 10.33
C THR A 110 -21.76 13.06 9.68
N ALA A 111 -21.45 13.53 8.49
CA ALA A 111 -20.39 12.93 7.65
C ALA A 111 -19.00 13.00 8.30
N GLU A 112 -18.70 14.07 9.03
CA GLU A 112 -17.41 14.32 9.70
C GLU A 112 -17.24 13.57 11.02
N ASP A 113 -18.30 12.91 11.51
CA ASP A 113 -18.25 12.16 12.77
C ASP A 113 -17.31 10.95 12.62
N PRO A 114 -16.32 10.76 13.52
CA PRO A 114 -15.41 9.60 13.49
C PRO A 114 -16.11 8.24 13.66
N ALA A 115 -17.39 8.21 14.03
CA ALA A 115 -18.21 6.99 13.96
C ALA A 115 -18.43 6.51 12.51
N ASN A 116 -18.14 7.37 11.51
CA ASN A 116 -18.04 7.03 10.10
C ASN A 116 -16.57 6.78 9.76
N CYS A 117 -16.17 5.52 9.64
CA CYS A 117 -14.77 5.16 9.46
C CYS A 117 -14.64 3.88 8.63
N SER A 118 -13.43 3.64 8.14
CA SER A 118 -12.96 2.31 7.77
C SER A 118 -12.17 1.74 8.95
N TYR A 119 -12.29 0.44 9.22
CA TYR A 119 -11.55 -0.18 10.32
C TYR A 119 -11.06 -1.59 9.97
N LEU A 120 -10.07 -2.03 10.69
CA LEU A 120 -9.63 -3.43 10.72
C LEU A 120 -9.53 -3.93 12.16
N ASP A 121 -9.70 -5.24 12.32
CA ASP A 121 -9.42 -5.97 13.55
C ASP A 121 -9.22 -7.45 13.18
N LEU A 122 -8.03 -7.99 13.41
CA LEU A 122 -7.74 -9.41 13.13
C LEU A 122 -8.56 -10.37 14.00
N SER A 123 -9.15 -9.90 15.10
CA SER A 123 -10.04 -10.71 15.93
C SER A 123 -11.47 -10.81 15.35
N ASN A 124 -11.79 -9.99 14.34
CA ASN A 124 -13.11 -10.05 13.69
C ASN A 124 -13.23 -11.33 12.85
N THR A 125 -14.23 -12.15 13.16
CA THR A 125 -14.50 -13.42 12.47
C THR A 125 -15.56 -13.32 11.39
N GLU A 126 -16.19 -12.15 11.23
CA GLU A 126 -17.17 -11.90 10.18
C GLU A 126 -16.52 -11.88 8.80
N LYS A 127 -17.30 -12.26 7.80
CA LYS A 127 -16.90 -12.32 6.40
C LYS A 127 -17.98 -11.76 5.51
N ASP A 128 -17.59 -11.31 4.33
CA ASP A 128 -18.51 -10.97 3.26
C ASP A 128 -19.15 -12.24 2.65
N LYS A 129 -19.96 -12.09 1.62
CA LYS A 129 -20.64 -13.22 0.96
C LYS A 129 -19.72 -14.12 0.16
N LYS A 130 -18.60 -13.62 -0.29
CA LYS A 130 -17.55 -14.41 -0.93
C LYS A 130 -16.82 -15.30 0.10
N GLY A 131 -16.80 -14.88 1.34
CA GLY A 131 -16.03 -15.50 2.43
C GLY A 131 -14.73 -14.75 2.74
N ASP A 132 -14.54 -13.57 2.21
CA ASP A 132 -13.39 -12.72 2.48
C ASP A 132 -13.52 -12.06 3.85
N PRO A 133 -12.45 -12.03 4.66
CA PRO A 133 -12.46 -11.37 5.96
C PRO A 133 -12.42 -9.84 5.81
N TYR A 134 -12.94 -9.13 6.80
CA TYR A 134 -12.89 -7.65 6.84
C TYR A 134 -11.55 -7.11 7.36
N TYR A 135 -10.46 -7.76 6.97
CA TYR A 135 -9.09 -7.33 7.24
C TYR A 135 -8.12 -7.90 6.19
N THR A 136 -6.96 -7.30 6.08
CA THR A 136 -5.87 -7.79 5.22
C THR A 136 -4.62 -8.00 6.06
N ILE A 137 -4.09 -9.23 6.04
CA ILE A 137 -2.85 -9.58 6.72
C ILE A 137 -1.67 -9.02 5.91
N LEU A 138 -0.75 -8.36 6.59
CA LEU A 138 0.52 -7.91 6.04
C LEU A 138 1.61 -8.00 7.10
N THR A 139 2.59 -8.87 6.90
CA THR A 139 3.72 -9.07 7.83
C THR A 139 5.01 -8.44 7.34
N CYS A 140 5.03 -7.93 6.11
CA CYS A 140 6.16 -7.20 5.53
C CYS A 140 6.03 -5.69 5.73
N LYS A 141 7.15 -4.99 5.56
CA LYS A 141 7.26 -3.54 5.69
C LYS A 141 7.58 -2.90 4.33
N PRO A 142 6.56 -2.55 3.52
CA PRO A 142 6.76 -1.90 2.21
C PRO A 142 7.27 -0.46 2.38
N ASP A 143 7.95 0.03 1.35
CA ASP A 143 8.42 1.42 1.30
C ASP A 143 7.33 2.39 0.80
N ALA A 144 6.46 1.92 -0.10
CA ALA A 144 5.39 2.73 -0.67
C ALA A 144 4.21 1.86 -1.11
N ILE A 145 3.07 2.52 -1.33
CA ILE A 145 1.95 2.00 -2.10
C ILE A 145 1.93 2.70 -3.46
N GLU A 146 1.92 1.93 -4.54
CA GLU A 146 1.88 2.42 -5.91
C GLU A 146 0.61 1.90 -6.58
N PHE A 147 -0.08 2.75 -7.34
CA PHE A 147 -1.31 2.38 -8.04
C PHE A 147 -1.59 3.29 -9.22
N TRP A 148 -2.36 2.80 -10.17
CA TRP A 148 -2.94 3.61 -11.22
C TRP A 148 -4.34 4.07 -10.82
N THR A 149 -4.65 5.32 -11.14
CA THR A 149 -5.97 5.90 -10.85
C THR A 149 -6.39 6.86 -11.94
N LYS A 150 -7.71 6.95 -12.12
CA LYS A 150 -8.37 7.89 -13.00
C LYS A 150 -9.55 8.48 -12.24
N PHE A 151 -9.48 9.77 -11.94
CA PHE A 151 -10.47 10.45 -11.13
C PHE A 151 -11.26 11.47 -11.92
N PHE A 152 -12.57 11.43 -11.77
CA PHE A 152 -13.52 12.37 -12.32
C PHE A 152 -14.20 13.14 -11.17
N VAL A 153 -14.12 14.47 -11.22
CA VAL A 153 -14.80 15.36 -10.29
C VAL A 153 -16.23 15.59 -10.80
N GLY A 154 -17.20 15.14 -10.02
CA GLY A 154 -18.61 15.28 -10.34
C GLY A 154 -19.12 16.72 -10.18
N LYS A 155 -20.43 16.89 -10.34
CA LYS A 155 -21.09 18.18 -10.19
C LYS A 155 -20.88 18.73 -8.77
N ARG A 156 -20.57 20.01 -8.67
CA ARG A 156 -20.39 20.75 -7.41
C ARG A 156 -21.47 21.79 -7.23
N GLU A 157 -21.88 21.97 -5.99
CA GLU A 157 -22.64 23.12 -5.53
C GLU A 157 -21.66 24.20 -5.03
N GLU A 158 -22.13 25.43 -4.85
CA GLU A 158 -21.28 26.55 -4.40
C GLU A 158 -20.60 26.27 -3.04
N SER A 159 -21.28 25.54 -2.15
CA SER A 159 -20.78 25.22 -0.81
C SER A 159 -19.61 24.19 -0.81
N ASN A 160 -19.43 23.42 -1.88
CA ASN A 160 -18.42 22.36 -1.98
C ASN A 160 -17.55 22.46 -3.25
N LYS A 161 -17.57 23.59 -3.93
CA LYS A 161 -16.87 23.80 -5.20
C LYS A 161 -15.37 23.54 -5.15
N ASP A 162 -14.76 23.76 -3.99
CA ASP A 162 -13.31 23.60 -3.77
C ASP A 162 -12.92 22.17 -3.33
N ASN A 163 -13.89 21.28 -3.11
CA ASN A 163 -13.66 19.89 -2.71
C ASN A 163 -13.43 19.00 -3.93
N ILE A 164 -12.32 19.21 -4.63
CA ILE A 164 -12.03 18.63 -5.95
C ILE A 164 -10.99 17.50 -5.94
N TYR A 165 -10.60 17.01 -4.77
CA TYR A 165 -9.57 15.99 -4.61
C TYR A 165 -10.16 14.69 -4.08
N ALA A 166 -9.77 13.56 -4.66
CA ALA A 166 -9.93 12.25 -4.05
C ALA A 166 -8.79 11.96 -3.05
N THR A 167 -8.90 10.89 -2.29
CA THR A 167 -7.91 10.53 -1.27
C THR A 167 -7.64 9.04 -1.22
N ILE A 168 -6.42 8.69 -0.83
CA ILE A 168 -6.03 7.38 -0.35
C ILE A 168 -5.35 7.52 1.01
N SER A 169 -5.69 6.65 1.94
CA SER A 169 -4.96 6.45 3.19
C SER A 169 -4.62 4.98 3.38
N ALA A 170 -3.49 4.71 4.00
CA ALA A 170 -3.10 3.36 4.41
C ALA A 170 -2.45 3.39 5.78
N ALA A 171 -2.75 2.40 6.61
CA ALA A 171 -2.12 2.19 7.90
C ALA A 171 -1.69 0.73 8.06
N ILE A 172 -0.42 0.51 8.40
CA ILE A 172 0.12 -0.79 8.80
C ILE A 172 0.07 -0.85 10.34
N THR A 173 -0.51 -1.92 10.88
CA THR A 173 -0.76 -2.06 12.32
C THR A 173 -0.28 -3.41 12.85
N ASP A 174 -0.32 -3.58 14.18
CA ASP A 174 -0.06 -4.87 14.83
C ASP A 174 -1.26 -5.84 14.79
N GLY A 175 -2.33 -5.47 14.06
CA GLY A 175 -3.50 -6.30 13.84
C GLY A 175 -4.61 -6.16 14.88
N THR A 176 -4.39 -5.39 15.96
CA THR A 176 -5.48 -5.01 16.88
C THR A 176 -6.36 -3.92 16.25
N TYR A 177 -7.53 -3.68 16.83
CA TYR A 177 -8.48 -2.70 16.29
C TYR A 177 -7.82 -1.36 15.94
N TYR A 178 -8.05 -0.88 14.74
CA TYR A 178 -7.65 0.42 14.23
C TYR A 178 -8.70 0.97 13.29
N GLN A 179 -8.99 2.26 13.36
CA GLN A 179 -9.92 2.94 12.44
C GLN A 179 -9.33 4.20 11.82
N ASP A 180 -9.83 4.55 10.63
CA ASP A 180 -9.50 5.77 9.89
C ASP A 180 -10.81 6.40 9.32
N PRO A 181 -11.15 7.67 9.67
CA PRO A 181 -10.42 8.54 10.59
C PRO A 181 -10.41 8.00 12.03
N GLN A 182 -9.33 8.34 12.75
CA GLN A 182 -9.21 8.02 14.17
C GLN A 182 -10.26 8.81 14.98
N ASP A 183 -10.79 8.14 16.00
CA ASP A 183 -11.60 8.79 17.05
C ASP A 183 -10.72 9.37 18.15
N ASN A 184 -11.25 9.49 19.37
CA ASN A 184 -10.50 10.01 20.52
C ASN A 184 -9.60 8.97 21.22
N ASP A 185 -9.59 7.73 20.74
CA ASP A 185 -8.74 6.67 21.28
C ASP A 185 -7.28 6.88 20.89
N ASN A 186 -6.38 6.47 21.77
CA ASN A 186 -4.95 6.55 21.49
C ASN A 186 -4.47 5.26 20.78
N TYR A 187 -4.32 5.33 19.48
CA TYR A 187 -3.84 4.22 18.67
C TYR A 187 -2.32 4.05 18.74
N THR A 188 -1.85 3.20 19.65
CA THR A 188 -0.43 2.85 19.82
C THR A 188 -0.01 1.66 18.95
N ASN A 189 -0.94 1.07 18.22
CA ASN A 189 -0.74 -0.14 17.39
C ASN A 189 -0.34 0.16 15.94
N VAL A 190 -0.17 1.42 15.56
CA VAL A 190 0.21 1.83 14.21
C VAL A 190 1.73 1.72 14.03
N VAL A 191 2.14 0.96 13.02
CA VAL A 191 3.55 0.76 12.62
C VAL A 191 3.98 1.78 11.56
N ALA A 192 3.12 2.01 10.55
CA ALA A 192 3.38 2.98 9.49
C ALA A 192 2.08 3.54 8.92
N THR A 193 2.15 4.72 8.30
CA THR A 193 1.03 5.32 7.58
C THR A 193 1.49 5.87 6.23
N ALA A 194 0.58 5.83 5.25
CA ALA A 194 0.74 6.51 3.96
C ALA A 194 -0.54 7.27 3.65
N LYS A 195 -0.44 8.47 3.10
CA LYS A 195 -1.60 9.28 2.75
C LYS A 195 -1.33 10.20 1.56
N ASN A 196 -2.30 10.26 0.64
CA ASN A 196 -2.41 11.30 -0.36
C ASN A 196 -3.87 11.79 -0.37
N ASP A 197 -4.10 13.01 0.10
CA ASP A 197 -5.42 13.66 0.16
C ASP A 197 -5.66 14.67 -0.97
N LYS A 198 -4.81 14.66 -2.00
CA LYS A 198 -4.86 15.53 -3.17
C LYS A 198 -4.72 14.76 -4.48
N ILE A 199 -5.51 13.71 -4.67
CA ILE A 199 -5.57 13.03 -5.95
C ILE A 199 -6.39 13.90 -6.90
N GLU A 200 -5.74 14.44 -7.93
CA GLU A 200 -6.31 15.34 -8.93
C GLU A 200 -7.01 14.57 -10.06
N SER A 201 -7.97 15.22 -10.71
CA SER A 201 -8.67 14.64 -11.84
C SER A 201 -7.82 14.52 -13.12
N LEU A 202 -6.88 15.43 -13.36
CA LEU A 202 -6.03 15.48 -14.56
C LEU A 202 -6.84 15.26 -15.86
N ASP A 203 -7.92 16.01 -16.05
CA ASP A 203 -8.83 15.88 -17.17
C ASP A 203 -9.38 14.44 -17.37
N ASN A 204 -9.63 13.75 -16.27
CA ASN A 204 -10.10 12.37 -16.26
C ASN A 204 -9.19 11.41 -17.05
N THR A 205 -7.88 11.56 -16.89
CA THR A 205 -6.85 10.66 -17.47
C THR A 205 -6.25 9.74 -16.41
N TRP A 206 -5.76 8.58 -16.87
CA TRP A 206 -5.03 7.66 -16.02
C TRP A 206 -3.68 8.26 -15.57
N GLN A 207 -3.40 8.18 -14.28
CA GLN A 207 -2.15 8.59 -13.66
C GLN A 207 -1.62 7.51 -12.75
N LYS A 208 -0.30 7.39 -12.67
CA LYS A 208 0.38 6.50 -11.74
C LYS A 208 0.83 7.30 -10.53
N LEU A 209 0.42 6.88 -9.35
CA LEU A 209 0.76 7.52 -8.09
C LEU A 209 1.59 6.59 -7.21
N THR A 210 2.53 7.17 -6.48
CA THR A 210 3.33 6.49 -5.47
C THR A 210 3.23 7.26 -4.16
N VAL A 211 2.78 6.60 -3.10
CA VAL A 211 2.59 7.20 -1.78
C VAL A 211 3.52 6.49 -0.80
N PRO A 212 4.57 7.14 -0.29
CA PRO A 212 5.52 6.52 0.61
C PRO A 212 4.91 6.26 1.99
N PHE A 213 5.36 5.18 2.65
CA PHE A 213 5.03 4.90 4.04
C PHE A 213 5.95 5.67 4.98
N ASN A 214 5.34 6.32 5.97
CA ASN A 214 6.02 6.95 7.09
C ASN A 214 5.99 6.00 8.28
N TYR A 215 7.13 5.36 8.57
CA TYR A 215 7.28 4.43 9.68
C TYR A 215 7.43 5.18 11.00
N LYS A 216 6.72 4.70 12.03
CA LYS A 216 6.88 5.17 13.41
C LYS A 216 8.03 4.42 14.08
N GLU A 217 8.69 5.07 15.01
CA GLU A 217 9.59 4.39 15.95
C GLU A 217 8.73 3.59 16.94
N THR A 218 8.69 2.28 16.75
CA THR A 218 7.91 1.36 17.58
C THR A 218 8.51 -0.04 17.54
N ASP A 219 8.33 -0.81 18.62
CA ASP A 219 8.66 -2.22 18.72
C ASP A 219 7.55 -3.14 18.14
N LYS A 220 6.44 -2.55 17.70
CA LYS A 220 5.31 -3.30 17.15
C LYS A 220 5.67 -3.94 15.80
N ALA A 221 5.28 -5.20 15.65
CA ALA A 221 5.40 -5.91 14.38
C ALA A 221 4.26 -5.56 13.43
N ALA A 222 4.55 -5.46 12.14
CA ALA A 222 3.51 -5.38 11.12
C ALA A 222 2.75 -6.71 11.07
N LYS A 223 1.42 -6.67 11.13
CA LYS A 223 0.54 -7.84 11.01
C LYS A 223 -0.66 -7.63 10.10
N ALA A 224 -1.10 -6.39 9.92
CA ALA A 224 -2.24 -6.06 9.07
C ALA A 224 -2.07 -4.71 8.40
N ILE A 225 -2.77 -4.51 7.29
CA ILE A 225 -2.88 -3.24 6.58
C ILE A 225 -4.34 -2.86 6.36
N LEU A 226 -4.67 -1.62 6.64
CA LEU A 226 -5.91 -0.97 6.23
C LEU A 226 -5.60 0.00 5.11
N VAL A 227 -6.20 -0.18 3.94
CA VAL A 227 -6.19 0.80 2.84
C VAL A 227 -7.60 1.31 2.64
N THR A 228 -7.77 2.62 2.53
CA THR A 228 -9.05 3.27 2.27
C THR A 228 -8.88 4.27 1.14
N ILE A 229 -9.74 4.19 0.13
CA ILE A 229 -9.79 5.12 -1.01
C ILE A 229 -11.16 5.75 -1.03
N SER A 230 -11.22 7.07 -1.17
CA SER A 230 -12.46 7.82 -1.20
C SER A 230 -12.48 8.86 -2.34
N THR A 231 -13.64 9.05 -2.94
CA THR A 231 -13.86 9.99 -4.05
C THR A 231 -13.78 11.46 -3.64
N CYS A 232 -13.73 11.76 -2.35
CA CYS A 232 -13.50 13.12 -1.86
C CYS A 232 -12.67 13.08 -0.57
N SER A 233 -11.70 13.96 -0.45
CA SER A 233 -10.84 14.10 0.74
C SER A 233 -11.56 14.75 1.92
N VAL A 234 -12.69 15.42 1.66
CA VAL A 234 -13.55 16.02 2.68
C VAL A 234 -14.75 15.13 2.92
N PRO A 235 -14.97 14.64 4.15
CA PRO A 235 -16.16 13.85 4.47
C PRO A 235 -17.45 14.59 4.11
N GLY A 236 -18.34 13.94 3.35
CA GLY A 236 -19.58 14.55 2.89
C GLY A 236 -19.42 15.72 1.88
N GLY A 237 -18.19 16.00 1.46
CA GLY A 237 -17.87 17.13 0.58
C GLY A 237 -17.97 16.86 -0.92
N GLY A 238 -18.34 15.64 -1.32
CA GLY A 238 -18.43 15.23 -2.71
C GLY A 238 -19.68 15.71 -3.44
N SER A 239 -19.93 15.15 -4.63
CA SER A 239 -21.11 15.42 -5.44
C SER A 239 -22.41 15.06 -4.71
N LEU A 240 -23.42 15.90 -4.87
CA LEU A 240 -24.79 15.65 -4.37
C LEU A 240 -25.72 15.08 -5.46
N SER A 241 -25.19 14.56 -6.55
CA SER A 241 -25.95 13.97 -7.63
C SER A 241 -25.82 12.46 -7.68
N ASP A 242 -26.92 11.76 -7.94
CA ASP A 242 -26.96 10.33 -8.26
C ASP A 242 -27.04 10.08 -9.77
N LYS A 243 -27.05 11.13 -10.58
CA LYS A 243 -27.14 11.03 -12.03
C LYS A 243 -25.77 10.60 -12.58
N ASP A 244 -25.81 9.64 -13.50
CA ASP A 244 -24.61 9.17 -14.19
C ASP A 244 -23.90 10.32 -14.93
N GLY A 245 -22.57 10.39 -14.80
CA GLY A 245 -21.77 11.51 -15.31
C GLY A 245 -21.79 12.78 -14.47
N GLU A 246 -22.54 12.84 -13.37
CA GLU A 246 -22.52 13.96 -12.41
C GLU A 246 -21.96 13.57 -11.04
N GLN A 247 -21.73 12.29 -10.78
CA GLN A 247 -21.14 11.77 -9.54
C GLN A 247 -19.62 11.92 -9.56
N ASP A 248 -19.01 12.05 -8.39
CA ASP A 248 -17.56 11.77 -8.29
C ASP A 248 -17.31 10.31 -8.60
N ALA A 249 -16.30 10.03 -9.40
CA ALA A 249 -15.95 8.68 -9.76
C ALA A 249 -14.42 8.50 -9.77
N ILE A 250 -13.92 7.51 -9.05
CA ILE A 250 -12.51 7.12 -9.09
C ILE A 250 -12.39 5.68 -9.60
N LYS A 251 -11.50 5.48 -10.57
CA LYS A 251 -11.07 4.16 -11.00
C LYS A 251 -9.70 3.85 -10.45
N ILE A 252 -9.49 2.60 -10.07
CA ILE A 252 -8.24 2.11 -9.50
C ILE A 252 -7.85 0.84 -10.23
N ASP A 253 -6.57 0.75 -10.59
CA ASP A 253 -6.03 -0.39 -11.32
C ASP A 253 -4.59 -0.66 -10.88
N ASP A 254 -4.15 -1.94 -10.97
CA ASP A 254 -2.77 -2.39 -10.74
C ASP A 254 -2.08 -1.74 -9.53
N MET A 255 -2.70 -1.85 -8.35
CA MET A 255 -2.08 -1.43 -7.09
C MET A 255 -1.06 -2.45 -6.62
N ARG A 256 0.05 -1.98 -6.07
CA ARG A 256 1.06 -2.82 -5.46
C ARG A 256 1.75 -2.16 -4.27
N LEU A 257 2.24 -2.95 -3.36
CA LEU A 257 3.17 -2.52 -2.34
C LEU A 257 4.60 -2.63 -2.90
N VAL A 258 5.39 -1.57 -2.73
CA VAL A 258 6.75 -1.45 -3.25
C VAL A 258 7.74 -1.79 -2.15
N TYR A 259 8.74 -2.61 -2.49
CA TYR A 259 9.81 -3.03 -1.59
C TYR A 259 11.15 -2.80 -2.29
N ASN A 260 11.92 -1.86 -1.80
CA ASN A 260 13.21 -1.49 -2.37
C ASN A 260 14.36 -2.29 -1.74
N ALA A 261 15.46 -2.42 -2.48
CA ALA A 261 16.64 -3.14 -2.04
C ALA A 261 17.93 -2.60 -2.68
N ASN A 262 18.00 -1.28 -2.98
CA ASN A 262 19.17 -0.70 -3.61
C ASN A 262 20.05 0.02 -2.57
N ALA A 263 21.38 -0.04 -2.77
CA ALA A 263 22.29 0.87 -2.11
C ALA A 263 22.15 2.28 -2.74
N THR A 264 22.07 3.29 -1.89
CA THR A 264 22.13 4.70 -2.28
C THR A 264 23.49 5.31 -2.02
N SER A 265 24.28 4.72 -1.12
CA SER A 265 25.66 5.10 -0.81
C SER A 265 26.40 3.87 -0.25
N ILE A 266 27.64 3.68 -0.68
CA ILE A 266 28.56 2.70 -0.14
C ILE A 266 29.85 3.42 0.23
N LYS A 267 30.27 3.35 1.50
CA LYS A 267 31.49 3.98 2.00
C LYS A 267 32.44 2.95 2.60
N PHE A 268 33.71 3.21 2.48
CA PHE A 268 34.77 2.50 3.17
C PHE A 268 35.55 3.47 4.06
N LYS A 269 35.55 3.24 5.37
CA LYS A 269 36.17 4.11 6.39
C LYS A 269 35.74 5.59 6.25
N GLY A 270 34.45 5.83 5.92
CA GLY A 270 33.86 7.16 5.76
C GLY A 270 34.06 7.79 4.38
N GLU A 271 34.87 7.20 3.49
CA GLU A 271 35.08 7.68 2.11
C GLU A 271 34.06 7.03 1.17
N GLU A 272 33.34 7.83 0.39
CA GLU A 272 32.39 7.36 -0.62
C GLU A 272 33.11 6.59 -1.72
N LEU A 273 32.63 5.40 -2.05
CA LEU A 273 33.16 4.58 -3.13
C LEU A 273 32.41 4.85 -4.44
N THR A 274 33.14 4.85 -5.54
CA THR A 274 32.58 4.96 -6.88
C THR A 274 32.55 3.60 -7.56
N GLU A 275 31.42 3.31 -8.21
CA GLU A 275 31.27 2.10 -9.01
C GLU A 275 31.95 2.27 -10.38
N GLU A 276 32.71 1.27 -10.78
CA GLU A 276 33.29 1.15 -12.12
C GLU A 276 32.99 -0.26 -12.66
N GLU A 277 32.29 -0.35 -13.78
CA GLU A 277 31.94 -1.63 -14.44
C GLU A 277 31.24 -2.66 -13.52
N GLY A 278 30.40 -2.20 -12.59
CA GLY A 278 29.64 -3.08 -11.67
C GLY A 278 30.38 -3.47 -10.39
N VAL A 279 31.57 -2.90 -10.15
CA VAL A 279 32.40 -3.17 -8.97
C VAL A 279 32.88 -1.86 -8.36
N TYR A 280 33.00 -1.82 -7.04
CA TYR A 280 33.61 -0.71 -6.31
C TYR A 280 35.08 -1.01 -6.02
N TYR A 281 35.94 -0.02 -6.18
CA TYR A 281 37.39 -0.17 -5.98
C TYR A 281 37.94 0.80 -4.95
N THR A 282 38.89 0.33 -4.14
CA THR A 282 39.70 1.19 -3.27
C THR A 282 41.00 0.48 -2.91
N THR A 283 41.92 1.21 -2.32
CA THR A 283 43.20 0.69 -1.82
C THR A 283 43.30 0.93 -0.31
N PHE A 284 43.75 -0.06 0.44
CA PHE A 284 43.99 0.11 1.85
C PHE A 284 45.06 -0.87 2.34
N ASN A 285 45.99 -0.38 3.14
CA ASN A 285 47.03 -1.21 3.69
C ASN A 285 46.79 -1.46 5.18
N GLY A 286 46.15 -2.55 5.49
CA GLY A 286 45.80 -2.95 6.87
C GLY A 286 44.62 -3.91 6.95
N GLU A 287 44.20 -4.23 8.17
CA GLU A 287 43.06 -5.12 8.43
C GLU A 287 41.72 -4.44 8.15
N VAL A 288 40.84 -5.13 7.42
CA VAL A 288 39.47 -4.68 7.07
C VAL A 288 38.44 -5.43 7.92
N LYS A 289 37.47 -4.72 8.46
CA LYS A 289 36.33 -5.26 9.22
C LYS A 289 35.01 -4.87 8.58
N ASN A 290 33.96 -5.65 8.84
CA ASN A 290 32.60 -5.30 8.38
C ASN A 290 32.13 -3.91 8.85
N SER A 291 32.64 -3.42 9.99
CA SER A 291 32.36 -2.08 10.51
C SER A 291 32.96 -0.94 9.68
N ASP A 292 33.98 -1.23 8.85
CA ASP A 292 34.65 -0.24 7.99
C ASP A 292 33.83 0.06 6.74
N LEU A 293 32.83 -0.78 6.44
CA LEU A 293 31.90 -0.61 5.35
C LEU A 293 30.61 0.02 5.87
N GLU A 294 30.21 1.15 5.33
CA GLU A 294 28.95 1.81 5.60
C GLU A 294 28.08 1.74 4.34
N VAL A 295 26.79 1.47 4.53
CA VAL A 295 25.82 1.31 3.43
C VAL A 295 24.55 2.06 3.79
N GLU A 296 24.12 2.95 2.92
CA GLU A 296 22.79 3.54 2.95
C GLU A 296 21.92 2.88 1.87
N THR A 297 20.66 2.69 2.15
CA THR A 297 19.70 2.02 1.26
C THR A 297 18.48 2.88 1.00
N ASP A 298 17.82 2.67 -0.13
CA ASP A 298 16.54 3.29 -0.48
C ASP A 298 15.33 2.71 0.32
N SER A 299 15.59 1.70 1.16
CA SER A 299 14.61 1.11 2.08
C SER A 299 15.19 0.96 3.49
N LYS A 300 14.54 1.57 4.47
CA LYS A 300 14.90 1.38 5.89
C LYS A 300 14.55 -0.03 6.41
N SER A 301 13.73 -0.77 5.67
CA SER A 301 13.25 -2.09 6.05
C SER A 301 13.98 -3.23 5.34
N ALA A 302 14.88 -2.93 4.39
CA ALA A 302 15.68 -3.92 3.70
C ALA A 302 16.70 -4.60 4.65
N TYR A 303 16.99 -5.86 4.38
CA TYR A 303 18.00 -6.60 5.09
C TYR A 303 19.37 -6.41 4.44
N VAL A 304 20.35 -5.95 5.20
CA VAL A 304 21.72 -5.72 4.73
C VAL A 304 22.65 -6.72 5.41
N THR A 305 23.40 -7.46 4.62
CA THR A 305 24.48 -8.34 5.11
C THR A 305 25.80 -7.99 4.46
N LYS A 306 26.90 -8.11 5.20
CA LYS A 306 28.25 -7.82 4.76
C LYS A 306 29.13 -9.05 5.02
N SER A 307 29.97 -9.39 4.07
CA SER A 307 30.95 -10.47 4.17
C SER A 307 32.27 -10.01 3.55
N ILE A 308 33.39 -10.37 4.15
CA ILE A 308 34.73 -10.04 3.68
C ILE A 308 35.57 -11.31 3.54
N PHE A 309 36.40 -11.35 2.50
CA PHE A 309 37.22 -12.51 2.14
C PHE A 309 38.61 -12.07 1.72
N ASN A 310 39.65 -12.75 2.20
CA ASN A 310 41.01 -12.53 1.71
C ASN A 310 41.19 -13.10 0.31
N THR A 311 42.00 -12.40 -0.49
CA THR A 311 42.52 -12.85 -1.79
C THR A 311 44.04 -12.70 -1.81
N GLU A 312 44.71 -13.09 -2.89
CA GLU A 312 46.14 -12.91 -3.05
C GLU A 312 46.55 -11.41 -3.12
N ASP A 313 45.69 -10.56 -3.67
CA ASP A 313 45.95 -9.14 -3.92
C ASP A 313 45.30 -8.20 -2.89
N GLY A 314 44.50 -8.72 -1.96
CA GLY A 314 43.78 -7.89 -0.99
C GLY A 314 42.55 -8.55 -0.42
N VAL A 315 41.45 -7.77 -0.30
CA VAL A 315 40.18 -8.20 0.27
C VAL A 315 39.05 -7.97 -0.71
N ILE A 316 38.16 -8.95 -0.84
CA ILE A 316 36.86 -8.78 -1.47
C ILE A 316 35.81 -8.61 -0.37
N ALA A 317 35.08 -7.51 -0.39
CA ALA A 317 33.91 -7.32 0.43
C ALA A 317 32.65 -7.47 -0.43
N ILE A 318 31.65 -8.16 0.10
CA ILE A 318 30.35 -8.39 -0.53
C ILE A 318 29.26 -7.82 0.37
N ILE A 319 28.44 -6.95 -0.20
CA ILE A 319 27.25 -6.42 0.45
C ILE A 319 26.05 -7.00 -0.28
N ASN A 320 25.15 -7.68 0.44
CA ASN A 320 23.86 -8.11 -0.09
C ASN A 320 22.77 -7.28 0.59
N ILE A 321 21.85 -6.76 -0.22
CA ILE A 321 20.66 -6.04 0.21
C ILE A 321 19.45 -6.82 -0.29
N VAL A 322 18.56 -7.22 0.62
CA VAL A 322 17.38 -8.00 0.30
C VAL A 322 16.14 -7.22 0.73
N SER A 323 15.15 -7.10 -0.16
CA SER A 323 13.89 -6.43 0.13
C SER A 323 13.15 -7.09 1.30
N ASN A 324 12.30 -6.33 1.99
CA ASN A 324 11.61 -6.85 3.18
C ASN A 324 10.63 -7.99 2.87
N ASP A 325 10.10 -8.07 1.65
CA ASP A 325 9.28 -9.19 1.16
C ASP A 325 10.11 -10.37 0.61
N LEU A 326 11.44 -10.29 0.67
CA LEU A 326 12.41 -11.29 0.22
C LEU A 326 12.38 -11.60 -1.29
N LYS A 327 11.73 -10.78 -2.11
CA LYS A 327 11.58 -11.04 -3.56
C LYS A 327 12.68 -10.42 -4.42
N THR A 328 13.35 -9.39 -3.91
CA THR A 328 14.43 -8.70 -4.62
C THR A 328 15.71 -8.75 -3.79
N ALA A 329 16.80 -9.11 -4.43
CA ALA A 329 18.13 -9.10 -3.81
C ALA A 329 19.15 -8.47 -4.75
N ASN A 330 19.92 -7.50 -4.23
CA ASN A 330 21.02 -6.87 -4.94
C ASN A 330 22.33 -7.14 -4.21
N ARG A 331 23.37 -7.39 -4.99
CA ARG A 331 24.74 -7.66 -4.52
C ARG A 331 25.69 -6.59 -5.03
N TYR A 332 26.50 -6.07 -4.12
CA TYR A 332 27.55 -5.10 -4.40
C TYR A 332 28.90 -5.70 -4.02
N VAL A 333 29.85 -5.64 -4.92
CA VAL A 333 31.22 -6.18 -4.74
C VAL A 333 32.20 -5.03 -4.62
N ILE A 334 33.04 -5.06 -3.60
CA ILE A 334 34.05 -4.06 -3.32
C ILE A 334 35.42 -4.76 -3.31
N LEU A 335 36.33 -4.33 -4.15
CA LEU A 335 37.73 -4.80 -4.19
C LEU A 335 38.59 -3.80 -3.42
N ILE A 336 39.29 -4.29 -2.40
CA ILE A 336 40.14 -3.50 -1.52
C ILE A 336 41.59 -4.02 -1.68
N GLU A 337 42.36 -3.40 -2.55
CA GLU A 337 43.73 -3.80 -2.87
C GLU A 337 44.68 -3.53 -1.68
N GLY A 338 45.59 -4.46 -1.42
CA GLY A 338 46.64 -4.37 -0.37
C GLY A 338 46.11 -4.62 1.04
N ALA A 339 44.81 -4.90 1.22
CA ALA A 339 44.20 -5.14 2.52
C ALA A 339 44.31 -6.60 2.98
N THR A 340 44.06 -6.83 4.27
CA THR A 340 43.92 -8.16 4.92
C THR A 340 42.65 -8.19 5.77
N THR A 341 42.17 -9.38 6.15
CA THR A 341 41.06 -9.56 7.13
C THR A 341 41.57 -10.02 8.48
#